data_70291d4849bd3ca03b100cd600f600b9
#
_entry.id   70291d4849bd3ca03b100cd600f600b9
#
_cell.length_a   1.000
_cell.length_b   1.000
_cell.length_c   1.000
_cell.angle_alpha   90.00
_cell.angle_beta   90.00
_cell.angle_gamma   90.00
#
_symmetry.space_group_name_H-M   'P 1'
#
loop_
_entity.id
_entity.type
_entity.pdbx_description
1 polymer ?
#
loop_
_entity_poly.entity_id
_entity_poly.type
_entity_poly.pdbx_seq_one_letter_code
_entity_poly.pdbx_strand_id
1 'polypeptide(L)'
;MTPQDETMVRNWLFPDTASARLITLALDSTDSGKPFKRFCDELKSMVPHLAVKNDSDIPVEKPAMTVGKQGNIAYRAIPTGKLLHHFLEALQPGPGQFRGVAAPVVPLLKKIELPVILKLYVSARCPHCPLVLQQLQSLAHASAAIQLMIIDAESFEEKARADDVRSVPTLILDDQFRWSGPIHLEELLTICIQRNPADLSAASLRQLIEEGNAERVATMMAESGQVFPGITALLTHPRWSVRLGAMVTVEYLAEDAPELAEQLGDLLWEDFQHLSEQVQGDVVHLLGGIPCPENRARLEGIAEGDYGASVREAAAEILAET
;
A
#
# COMPACT_ATOMS: atom_id res chain seq x y z
N MET A 1 -16.83 17.51 13.59
CA MET A 1 -17.20 18.26 12.33
C MET A 1 -17.56 19.69 12.67
N THR A 2 -17.51 20.61 11.68
CA THR A 2 -18.06 21.97 11.84
C THR A 2 -19.59 21.95 11.65
N PRO A 3 -20.33 22.99 12.16
CA PRO A 3 -21.77 23.07 11.90
C PRO A 3 -22.16 23.09 10.42
N GLN A 4 -21.28 23.64 9.56
CA GLN A 4 -21.49 23.64 8.12
C GLN A 4 -21.32 22.24 7.53
N ASP A 5 -20.33 21.46 7.99
CA ASP A 5 -20.12 20.07 7.58
C ASP A 5 -21.30 19.19 8.00
N GLU A 6 -21.82 19.36 9.23
CA GLU A 6 -23.01 18.64 9.70
C GLU A 6 -24.23 18.93 8.84
N THR A 7 -24.43 20.20 8.48
CA THR A 7 -25.52 20.62 7.58
C THR A 7 -25.35 19.98 6.21
N MET A 8 -24.12 19.92 5.67
CA MET A 8 -23.81 19.24 4.41
C MET A 8 -24.19 17.76 4.48
N VAL A 9 -23.76 17.05 5.53
CA VAL A 9 -24.06 15.62 5.69
C VAL A 9 -25.55 15.36 5.80
N ARG A 10 -26.29 16.14 6.60
CA ARG A 10 -27.75 16.00 6.78
C ARG A 10 -28.54 16.26 5.50
N ASN A 11 -28.08 17.21 4.69
CA ASN A 11 -28.72 17.56 3.43
C ASN A 11 -28.25 16.67 2.26
N TRP A 12 -27.27 15.77 2.51
CA TRP A 12 -26.78 14.88 1.48
C TRP A 12 -27.83 13.83 1.14
N LEU A 13 -28.29 13.84 -0.11
CA LEU A 13 -29.23 12.85 -0.60
C LEU A 13 -28.46 11.60 -1.02
N PHE A 14 -28.60 10.55 -0.23
CA PHE A 14 -28.11 9.23 -0.59
C PHE A 14 -29.12 8.56 -1.54
N PRO A 15 -28.81 8.42 -2.85
CA PRO A 15 -29.80 7.95 -3.85
C PRO A 15 -30.26 6.53 -3.60
N ASP A 16 -29.46 5.73 -2.94
CA ASP A 16 -29.80 4.37 -2.52
C ASP A 16 -29.77 4.28 -0.99
N THR A 17 -30.96 4.26 -0.40
CA THR A 17 -31.12 4.15 1.06
C THR A 17 -31.04 2.71 1.55
N ALA A 18 -31.10 1.71 0.66
CA ALA A 18 -31.09 0.29 1.01
C ALA A 18 -29.67 -0.30 1.05
N SER A 19 -28.71 0.29 0.35
CA SER A 19 -27.34 -0.23 0.31
C SER A 19 -26.55 0.11 1.55
N ALA A 20 -25.90 -0.91 2.11
CA ALA A 20 -24.97 -0.74 3.22
C ALA A 20 -23.73 0.07 2.78
N ARG A 21 -23.37 1.05 3.59
CA ARG A 21 -22.14 1.85 3.46
C ARG A 21 -21.15 1.39 4.50
N LEU A 22 -19.92 1.23 4.11
CA LEU A 22 -18.87 0.73 5.01
C LEU A 22 -17.70 1.71 5.06
N ILE A 23 -17.32 2.07 6.28
CA ILE A 23 -16.00 2.62 6.58
C ILE A 23 -15.24 1.55 7.36
N THR A 24 -14.04 1.19 6.91
CA THR A 24 -13.14 0.40 7.73
C THR A 24 -12.10 1.34 8.33
N LEU A 25 -12.06 1.38 9.66
CA LEU A 25 -11.20 2.26 10.43
C LEU A 25 -9.97 1.49 10.90
N ALA A 26 -8.81 1.90 10.41
CA ALA A 26 -7.51 1.37 10.82
C ALA A 26 -6.86 2.33 11.80
N LEU A 27 -6.69 1.89 13.04
CA LEU A 27 -6.06 2.67 14.10
C LEU A 27 -4.78 2.00 14.57
N ASP A 28 -3.84 2.82 14.99
CA ASP A 28 -2.70 2.40 15.79
C ASP A 28 -2.99 2.59 17.30
N SER A 29 -2.00 2.30 18.12
CA SER A 29 -2.09 2.47 19.58
C SER A 29 -1.89 3.92 20.02
N THR A 30 -1.70 4.86 19.10
CA THR A 30 -1.43 6.28 19.41
C THR A 30 -2.70 7.11 19.52
N ASP A 31 -2.56 8.31 20.07
CA ASP A 31 -3.66 9.27 20.19
C ASP A 31 -4.08 9.89 18.85
N SER A 32 -3.27 9.71 17.80
CA SER A 32 -3.54 10.22 16.46
C SER A 32 -4.82 9.65 15.82
N GLY A 33 -5.25 8.47 16.24
CA GLY A 33 -6.49 7.83 15.79
C GLY A 33 -7.78 8.39 16.41
N LYS A 34 -7.71 9.12 17.55
CA LYS A 34 -8.89 9.64 18.24
C LYS A 34 -9.77 10.54 17.37
N PRO A 35 -9.21 11.51 16.60
CA PRO A 35 -10.00 12.35 15.70
C PRO A 35 -10.75 11.56 14.62
N PHE A 36 -10.13 10.51 14.08
CA PHE A 36 -10.74 9.64 13.06
C PHE A 36 -11.93 8.87 13.63
N LYS A 37 -11.77 8.29 14.82
CA LYS A 37 -12.85 7.60 15.52
C LYS A 37 -14.02 8.54 15.79
N ARG A 38 -13.75 9.72 16.33
CA ARG A 38 -14.77 10.75 16.60
C ARG A 38 -15.52 11.13 15.32
N PHE A 39 -14.81 11.37 14.22
CA PHE A 39 -15.41 11.69 12.93
C PHE A 39 -16.32 10.58 12.43
N CYS A 40 -15.92 9.31 12.54
CA CYS A 40 -16.72 8.15 12.18
C CYS A 40 -17.98 8.03 13.05
N ASP A 41 -17.88 8.26 14.37
CA ASP A 41 -19.00 8.20 15.30
C ASP A 41 -20.03 9.31 14.99
N GLU A 42 -19.56 10.53 14.71
CA GLU A 42 -20.40 11.65 14.29
C GLU A 42 -21.12 11.34 12.95
N LEU A 43 -20.39 10.82 11.95
CA LEU A 43 -21.00 10.42 10.67
C LEU A 43 -22.04 9.32 10.83
N LYS A 44 -21.75 8.29 11.63
CA LYS A 44 -22.66 7.17 11.86
C LYS A 44 -24.00 7.61 12.43
N SER A 45 -24.04 8.70 13.19
CA SER A 45 -25.27 9.27 13.73
C SER A 45 -26.14 9.96 12.69
N MET A 46 -25.58 10.34 11.53
CA MET A 46 -26.25 11.17 10.52
C MET A 46 -26.47 10.44 9.18
N VAL A 47 -25.59 9.48 8.83
CA VAL A 47 -25.63 8.79 7.55
C VAL A 47 -26.41 7.49 7.66
N PRO A 48 -27.49 7.30 6.89
CA PRO A 48 -28.31 6.08 6.93
C PRO A 48 -27.49 4.84 6.54
N HIS A 49 -27.67 3.74 7.27
CA HIS A 49 -27.05 2.44 6.99
C HIS A 49 -25.50 2.48 6.89
N LEU A 50 -24.88 3.42 7.62
CA LEU A 50 -23.42 3.46 7.73
C LEU A 50 -22.94 2.46 8.79
N ALA A 51 -22.14 1.49 8.37
CA ALA A 51 -21.37 0.62 9.24
C ALA A 51 -19.95 1.15 9.36
N VAL A 52 -19.42 1.17 10.58
CA VAL A 52 -18.01 1.44 10.86
C VAL A 52 -17.41 0.18 11.47
N LYS A 53 -16.46 -0.43 10.78
CA LYS A 53 -15.71 -1.61 11.22
C LYS A 53 -14.32 -1.17 11.64
N ASN A 54 -13.85 -1.62 12.80
CA ASN A 54 -12.44 -1.47 13.17
C ASN A 54 -11.68 -2.68 12.65
N ASP A 55 -10.62 -2.43 11.90
CA ASP A 55 -9.75 -3.46 11.37
C ASP A 55 -8.32 -2.93 11.32
N SER A 56 -7.51 -3.38 12.26
CA SER A 56 -6.10 -2.98 12.35
C SER A 56 -5.21 -3.75 11.38
N ASP A 57 -5.73 -4.75 10.68
CA ASP A 57 -4.91 -5.62 9.83
C ASP A 57 -4.91 -5.22 8.36
N ILE A 58 -5.75 -4.24 7.97
CA ILE A 58 -5.72 -3.72 6.60
C ILE A 58 -4.35 -3.09 6.27
N PRO A 59 -3.86 -3.31 5.03
CA PRO A 59 -2.52 -2.88 4.61
C PRO A 59 -2.45 -1.38 4.27
N VAL A 60 -2.81 -0.53 5.22
CA VAL A 60 -2.73 0.93 5.07
C VAL A 60 -1.92 1.55 6.21
N GLU A 61 -1.25 2.66 5.93
CA GLU A 61 -0.60 3.45 6.98
C GLU A 61 -1.66 4.02 7.94
N LYS A 62 -1.44 3.89 9.24
CA LYS A 62 -2.38 4.29 10.29
C LYS A 62 -2.04 5.68 10.87
N PRO A 63 -3.05 6.39 11.39
CA PRO A 63 -4.49 6.11 11.33
C PRO A 63 -5.06 6.35 9.93
N ALA A 64 -6.07 5.58 9.53
CA ALA A 64 -6.75 5.76 8.24
C ALA A 64 -8.21 5.28 8.29
N MET A 65 -9.03 5.79 7.37
CA MET A 65 -10.36 5.29 7.05
C MET A 65 -10.35 4.78 5.62
N THR A 66 -10.75 3.54 5.38
CA THR A 66 -10.95 3.06 4.01
C THR A 66 -12.42 3.07 3.64
N VAL A 67 -12.71 3.44 2.41
CA VAL A 67 -14.05 3.55 1.84
C VAL A 67 -14.07 2.95 0.43
N GLY A 68 -15.26 2.88 -0.14
CA GLY A 68 -15.47 2.33 -1.47
C GLY A 68 -15.75 0.81 -1.44
N LYS A 69 -16.26 0.30 -2.55
CA LYS A 69 -16.72 -1.09 -2.67
C LYS A 69 -15.59 -2.11 -2.43
N GLN A 70 -14.37 -1.74 -2.77
CA GLN A 70 -13.19 -2.60 -2.71
C GLN A 70 -12.23 -2.22 -1.56
N GLY A 71 -12.54 -1.16 -0.78
CA GLY A 71 -11.66 -0.67 0.28
C GLY A 71 -10.35 -0.06 -0.22
N ASN A 72 -10.26 0.23 -1.52
CA ASN A 72 -9.05 0.73 -2.18
C ASN A 72 -8.90 2.25 -2.16
N ILE A 73 -9.76 2.97 -1.42
CA ILE A 73 -9.63 4.41 -1.18
C ILE A 73 -9.42 4.62 0.32
N ALA A 74 -8.25 5.05 0.71
CA ALA A 74 -7.86 5.29 2.09
C ALA A 74 -7.72 6.79 2.37
N TYR A 75 -8.25 7.24 3.49
CA TYR A 75 -8.14 8.61 3.96
C TYR A 75 -7.28 8.66 5.24
N ARG A 76 -6.11 9.23 5.13
CA ARG A 76 -5.31 9.78 6.24
C ARG A 76 -5.58 11.29 6.34
N ALA A 77 -6.82 11.64 6.27
CA ALA A 77 -7.35 12.98 6.35
C ALA A 77 -8.72 12.93 7.01
N ILE A 78 -9.09 13.93 7.78
CA ILE A 78 -10.46 14.12 8.22
C ILE A 78 -11.13 15.05 7.22
N PRO A 79 -12.04 14.54 6.36
CA PRO A 79 -12.65 15.34 5.32
C PRO A 79 -13.50 16.44 5.91
N THR A 80 -13.26 17.69 5.50
CA THR A 80 -14.04 18.87 5.88
C THR A 80 -14.31 19.74 4.65
N GLY A 81 -15.35 20.56 4.67
CA GLY A 81 -15.69 21.46 3.58
C GLY A 81 -15.85 20.74 2.24
N LYS A 82 -15.15 21.20 1.21
CA LYS A 82 -15.23 20.60 -0.14
C LYS A 82 -14.70 19.17 -0.20
N LEU A 83 -13.72 18.81 0.64
CA LEU A 83 -13.21 17.45 0.70
C LEU A 83 -14.26 16.47 1.28
N LEU A 84 -15.09 16.94 2.22
CA LEU A 84 -16.20 16.16 2.77
C LEU A 84 -17.23 15.78 1.69
N HIS A 85 -17.52 16.68 0.76
CA HIS A 85 -18.40 16.38 -0.36
C HIS A 85 -17.94 15.14 -1.14
N HIS A 86 -16.66 15.11 -1.54
CA HIS A 86 -16.10 13.96 -2.27
C HIS A 86 -16.00 12.69 -1.42
N PHE A 87 -15.76 12.84 -0.12
CA PHE A 87 -15.82 11.70 0.80
C PHE A 87 -17.22 11.07 0.85
N LEU A 88 -18.27 11.90 0.91
CA LEU A 88 -19.65 11.42 0.87
C LEU A 88 -20.01 10.76 -0.47
N GLU A 89 -19.46 11.26 -1.58
CA GLU A 89 -19.56 10.58 -2.89
C GLU A 89 -18.89 9.20 -2.85
N ALA A 90 -17.71 9.08 -2.23
CA ALA A 90 -16.99 7.81 -2.11
C ALA A 90 -17.71 6.77 -1.25
N LEU A 91 -18.55 7.20 -0.31
CA LEU A 91 -19.40 6.32 0.50
C LEU A 91 -20.60 5.74 -0.27
N GLN A 92 -20.90 6.25 -1.47
CA GLN A 92 -22.06 5.78 -2.22
C GLN A 92 -21.69 4.53 -3.03
N PRO A 93 -22.41 3.42 -2.88
CA PRO A 93 -22.31 2.31 -3.82
C PRO A 93 -22.92 2.77 -5.15
N GLY A 94 -22.08 3.26 -6.06
CA GLY A 94 -22.53 3.77 -7.36
C GLY A 94 -22.89 2.64 -8.32
N PRO A 95 -23.96 2.77 -9.11
CA PRO A 95 -24.12 1.96 -10.31
C PRO A 95 -23.16 2.46 -11.39
N GLY A 96 -22.26 1.62 -11.84
CA GLY A 96 -21.41 1.85 -12.99
C GLY A 96 -19.93 2.04 -12.67
N GLN A 97 -19.12 1.17 -13.24
CA GLN A 97 -17.65 1.11 -13.05
C GLN A 97 -16.92 2.40 -13.47
N PHE A 98 -17.57 3.31 -14.20
CA PHE A 98 -16.90 4.46 -14.83
C PHE A 98 -17.61 5.80 -14.55
N ARG A 99 -18.38 5.89 -13.47
CA ARG A 99 -19.07 7.15 -13.14
C ARG A 99 -18.05 8.26 -12.86
N GLY A 100 -18.15 9.35 -13.62
CA GLY A 100 -17.23 10.49 -13.51
C GLY A 100 -15.90 10.33 -14.25
N VAL A 101 -15.64 9.16 -14.87
CA VAL A 101 -14.45 8.97 -15.72
C VAL A 101 -14.76 9.44 -17.13
N ALA A 102 -13.91 10.31 -17.68
CA ALA A 102 -14.05 10.78 -19.05
C ALA A 102 -13.89 9.63 -20.06
N ALA A 103 -14.68 9.65 -21.12
CA ALA A 103 -14.69 8.58 -22.12
C ALA A 103 -13.29 8.20 -22.69
N PRO A 104 -12.36 9.14 -22.96
CA PRO A 104 -11.02 8.80 -23.42
C PRO A 104 -10.17 8.01 -22.43
N VAL A 105 -10.45 8.13 -21.13
CA VAL A 105 -9.68 7.52 -20.03
C VAL A 105 -10.05 6.04 -19.81
N VAL A 106 -11.28 5.66 -20.14
CA VAL A 106 -11.80 4.29 -19.91
C VAL A 106 -10.97 3.20 -20.58
N PRO A 107 -10.53 3.33 -21.85
CA PRO A 107 -9.70 2.32 -22.49
C PRO A 107 -8.32 2.15 -21.82
N LEU A 108 -7.75 3.24 -21.28
CA LEU A 108 -6.46 3.21 -20.57
C LEU A 108 -6.59 2.47 -19.24
N LEU A 109 -7.65 2.72 -18.48
CA LEU A 109 -7.90 2.00 -17.22
C LEU A 109 -7.93 0.49 -17.38
N LYS A 110 -8.47 -0.01 -18.50
CA LYS A 110 -8.53 -1.45 -18.80
C LYS A 110 -7.17 -2.07 -19.12
N LYS A 111 -6.16 -1.27 -19.43
CA LYS A 111 -4.79 -1.71 -19.73
C LYS A 111 -3.88 -1.73 -18.50
N ILE A 112 -4.38 -1.31 -17.33
CA ILE A 112 -3.61 -1.37 -16.10
C ILE A 112 -3.60 -2.82 -15.63
N GLU A 113 -2.46 -3.48 -15.76
CA GLU A 113 -2.25 -4.88 -15.37
C GLU A 113 -1.54 -5.03 -14.02
N LEU A 114 -0.80 -3.99 -13.62
CA LEU A 114 -0.05 -3.96 -12.37
C LEU A 114 -0.73 -3.03 -11.36
N PRO A 115 -0.67 -3.33 -10.06
CA PRO A 115 -1.19 -2.45 -9.02
C PRO A 115 -0.60 -1.06 -9.10
N VAL A 116 -1.40 -0.05 -8.82
CA VAL A 116 -1.07 1.37 -8.86
C VAL A 116 -1.30 1.96 -7.47
N ILE A 117 -0.24 2.40 -6.80
CA ILE A 117 -0.34 3.06 -5.50
C ILE A 117 -0.23 4.57 -5.68
N LEU A 118 -1.31 5.27 -5.44
CA LEU A 118 -1.41 6.72 -5.55
C LEU A 118 -1.51 7.35 -4.16
N LYS A 119 -0.56 8.22 -3.80
CA LYS A 119 -0.60 9.06 -2.61
C LYS A 119 -0.94 10.48 -3.01
N LEU A 120 -2.12 10.97 -2.62
CA LEU A 120 -2.56 12.34 -2.87
C LEU A 120 -2.46 13.16 -1.59
N TYR A 121 -1.56 14.12 -1.55
CA TYR A 121 -1.45 15.10 -0.49
C TYR A 121 -2.40 16.26 -0.73
N VAL A 122 -3.23 16.55 0.28
CA VAL A 122 -4.28 17.60 0.23
C VAL A 122 -4.21 18.51 1.45
N SER A 123 -4.92 19.64 1.41
CA SER A 123 -5.27 20.45 2.56
C SER A 123 -6.72 20.89 2.44
N ALA A 124 -7.43 20.97 3.55
CA ALA A 124 -8.81 21.48 3.59
C ALA A 124 -8.93 22.94 3.08
N ARG A 125 -7.84 23.71 3.14
CA ARG A 125 -7.78 25.10 2.67
C ARG A 125 -7.41 25.27 1.19
N CYS A 126 -6.98 24.19 0.55
CA CYS A 126 -6.54 24.24 -0.84
C CYS A 126 -7.75 24.30 -1.81
N PRO A 127 -7.87 25.33 -2.67
CA PRO A 127 -8.99 25.45 -3.59
C PRO A 127 -8.93 24.46 -4.77
N HIS A 128 -7.76 23.90 -5.08
CA HIS A 128 -7.52 23.00 -6.21
C HIS A 128 -7.61 21.52 -5.83
N CYS A 129 -7.40 21.19 -4.54
CA CYS A 129 -7.42 19.81 -4.05
C CYS A 129 -8.73 19.04 -4.34
N PRO A 130 -9.94 19.65 -4.22
CA PRO A 130 -11.18 18.93 -4.46
C PRO A 130 -11.30 18.39 -5.88
N LEU A 131 -10.85 19.13 -6.89
CA LEU A 131 -10.92 18.68 -8.29
C LEU A 131 -10.02 17.46 -8.55
N VAL A 132 -8.77 17.51 -8.06
CA VAL A 132 -7.81 16.40 -8.22
C VAL A 132 -8.30 15.18 -7.44
N LEU A 133 -8.81 15.37 -6.23
CA LEU A 133 -9.40 14.31 -5.43
C LEU A 133 -10.56 13.62 -6.17
N GLN A 134 -11.50 14.38 -6.72
CA GLN A 134 -12.63 13.86 -7.50
C GLN A 134 -12.15 13.01 -8.69
N GLN A 135 -11.18 13.51 -9.44
CA GLN A 135 -10.62 12.81 -10.60
C GLN A 135 -10.02 11.45 -10.19
N LEU A 136 -9.15 11.44 -9.17
CA LEU A 136 -8.47 10.21 -8.73
C LEU A 136 -9.42 9.21 -8.06
N GLN A 137 -10.40 9.69 -7.28
CA GLN A 137 -11.44 8.83 -6.74
C GLN A 137 -12.26 8.14 -7.83
N SER A 138 -12.57 8.86 -8.90
CA SER A 138 -13.30 8.27 -10.04
C SER A 138 -12.49 7.14 -10.69
N LEU A 139 -11.16 7.27 -10.80
CA LEU A 139 -10.28 6.20 -11.28
C LEU A 139 -10.25 5.01 -10.31
N ALA A 140 -10.07 5.26 -9.01
CA ALA A 140 -10.04 4.20 -7.99
C ALA A 140 -11.38 3.45 -7.89
N HIS A 141 -12.52 4.14 -8.05
CA HIS A 141 -13.83 3.48 -8.12
C HIS A 141 -14.01 2.63 -9.38
N ALA A 142 -13.34 3.00 -10.46
CA ALA A 142 -13.44 2.32 -11.74
C ALA A 142 -12.49 1.11 -11.87
N SER A 143 -11.40 1.06 -11.10
CA SER A 143 -10.40 0.01 -11.17
C SER A 143 -9.89 -0.41 -9.78
N ALA A 144 -9.97 -1.72 -9.48
CA ALA A 144 -9.42 -2.31 -8.27
C ALA A 144 -7.89 -2.26 -8.21
N ALA A 145 -7.24 -2.20 -9.37
CA ALA A 145 -5.79 -2.09 -9.45
C ALA A 145 -5.27 -0.74 -8.90
N ILE A 146 -6.13 0.29 -8.76
CA ILE A 146 -5.74 1.60 -8.27
C ILE A 146 -6.06 1.69 -6.77
N GLN A 147 -5.01 1.77 -5.96
CA GLN A 147 -5.06 2.09 -4.53
C GLN A 147 -4.83 3.59 -4.38
N LEU A 148 -5.77 4.32 -3.79
CA LEU A 148 -5.68 5.75 -3.59
C LEU A 148 -5.62 6.07 -2.10
N MET A 149 -4.52 6.69 -1.65
CA MET A 149 -4.36 7.21 -0.30
C MET A 149 -4.43 8.74 -0.31
N ILE A 150 -5.38 9.31 0.39
CA ILE A 150 -5.56 10.76 0.57
C ILE A 150 -4.94 11.14 1.91
N ILE A 151 -3.94 12.03 1.91
CA ILE A 151 -3.17 12.42 3.09
C ILE A 151 -3.33 13.92 3.32
N ASP A 152 -3.75 14.30 4.50
CA ASP A 152 -3.75 15.71 4.91
C ASP A 152 -2.32 16.12 5.26
N ALA A 153 -1.72 16.97 4.42
CA ALA A 153 -0.34 17.41 4.56
C ALA A 153 -0.09 18.24 5.84
N GLU A 154 -1.12 18.86 6.40
CA GLU A 154 -1.02 19.63 7.64
C GLU A 154 -1.10 18.73 8.87
N SER A 155 -2.00 17.74 8.86
CA SER A 155 -2.15 16.79 9.97
C SER A 155 -1.02 15.74 10.01
N PHE A 156 -0.37 15.46 8.86
CA PHE A 156 0.72 14.50 8.70
C PHE A 156 1.98 15.18 8.14
N GLU A 157 2.40 16.28 8.79
CA GLU A 157 3.52 17.11 8.32
C GLU A 157 4.84 16.35 8.20
N GLU A 158 5.15 15.48 9.15
CA GLU A 158 6.38 14.66 9.11
C GLU A 158 6.40 13.75 7.87
N LYS A 159 5.27 13.11 7.56
CA LYS A 159 5.12 12.27 6.37
C LYS A 159 5.22 13.11 5.09
N ALA A 160 4.55 14.25 5.05
CA ALA A 160 4.63 15.17 3.92
C ALA A 160 6.07 15.66 3.68
N ARG A 161 6.82 15.93 4.75
CA ARG A 161 8.24 16.32 4.68
C ARG A 161 9.13 15.17 4.23
N ALA A 162 8.90 13.95 4.73
CA ALA A 162 9.63 12.76 4.31
C ALA A 162 9.44 12.45 2.83
N ASP A 163 8.24 12.68 2.31
CA ASP A 163 7.90 12.52 0.90
C ASP A 163 8.21 13.79 0.07
N ASP A 164 8.98 14.77 0.58
CA ASP A 164 9.35 16.06 -0.04
C ASP A 164 8.15 16.82 -0.66
N VAL A 165 7.01 16.84 0.03
CA VAL A 165 5.82 17.57 -0.40
C VAL A 165 5.93 19.04 0.00
N ARG A 166 6.02 19.94 -0.98
CA ARG A 166 6.18 21.39 -0.77
C ARG A 166 4.91 22.19 -1.03
N SER A 167 3.96 21.61 -1.73
CA SER A 167 2.67 22.24 -2.07
C SER A 167 1.58 21.19 -2.19
N VAL A 168 0.31 21.62 -2.19
CA VAL A 168 -0.85 20.76 -2.41
C VAL A 168 -1.78 21.34 -3.47
N PRO A 169 -2.40 20.50 -4.33
CA PRO A 169 -2.29 19.04 -4.34
C PRO A 169 -0.94 18.55 -4.88
N THR A 170 -0.39 17.51 -4.27
CA THR A 170 0.73 16.73 -4.81
C THR A 170 0.32 15.28 -4.89
N LEU A 171 0.48 14.67 -6.07
CA LEU A 171 0.29 13.25 -6.31
C LEU A 171 1.63 12.56 -6.43
N ILE A 172 1.77 11.41 -5.79
CA ILE A 172 2.93 10.53 -5.89
C ILE A 172 2.44 9.14 -6.32
N LEU A 173 3.04 8.59 -7.38
CA LEU A 173 2.80 7.23 -7.88
C LEU A 173 3.99 6.34 -7.50
N ASP A 174 3.73 5.25 -6.77
CA ASP A 174 4.71 4.22 -6.36
C ASP A 174 6.02 4.80 -5.78
N ASP A 175 5.93 5.93 -5.07
CA ASP A 175 7.04 6.66 -4.46
C ASP A 175 8.08 7.27 -5.44
N GLN A 176 7.86 7.14 -6.76
CA GLN A 176 8.82 7.53 -7.79
C GLN A 176 8.36 8.72 -8.63
N PHE A 177 7.14 8.65 -9.17
CA PHE A 177 6.64 9.69 -10.05
C PHE A 177 5.84 10.72 -9.26
N ARG A 178 6.00 12.01 -9.61
CA ARG A 178 5.40 13.12 -8.86
C ARG A 178 4.75 14.16 -9.76
N TRP A 179 3.57 14.60 -9.39
CA TRP A 179 2.86 15.74 -9.97
C TRP A 179 2.47 16.73 -8.89
N SER A 180 2.60 18.02 -9.17
CA SER A 180 2.14 19.10 -8.29
C SER A 180 1.15 19.98 -9.04
N GLY A 181 0.00 20.26 -8.44
CA GLY A 181 -1.09 21.03 -9.07
C GLY A 181 -2.06 20.14 -9.87
N PRO A 182 -2.62 20.66 -10.99
CA PRO A 182 -3.56 19.95 -11.85
C PRO A 182 -2.93 18.69 -12.47
N ILE A 183 -3.74 17.64 -12.63
CA ILE A 183 -3.27 16.36 -13.17
C ILE A 183 -3.97 16.06 -14.50
N HIS A 184 -3.20 15.69 -15.51
CA HIS A 184 -3.70 15.16 -16.77
C HIS A 184 -3.86 13.65 -16.69
N LEU A 185 -5.11 13.16 -16.63
CA LEU A 185 -5.39 11.73 -16.37
C LEU A 185 -4.83 10.79 -17.45
N GLU A 186 -4.81 11.23 -18.71
CA GLU A 186 -4.25 10.42 -19.79
C GLU A 186 -2.73 10.21 -19.64
N GLU A 187 -2.01 11.27 -19.24
CA GLU A 187 -0.57 11.21 -18.94
C GLU A 187 -0.32 10.28 -17.75
N LEU A 188 -1.04 10.49 -16.63
CA LEU A 188 -0.93 9.65 -15.46
C LEU A 188 -1.12 8.17 -15.79
N LEU A 189 -2.19 7.83 -16.50
CA LEU A 189 -2.50 6.44 -16.85
C LEU A 189 -1.50 5.85 -17.86
N THR A 190 -0.97 6.66 -18.77
CA THR A 190 0.09 6.23 -19.69
C THR A 190 1.33 5.80 -18.90
N ILE A 191 1.74 6.59 -17.90
CA ILE A 191 2.87 6.24 -17.03
C ILE A 191 2.53 4.98 -16.21
N CYS A 192 1.32 4.87 -15.63
CA CYS A 192 0.89 3.67 -14.92
C CYS A 192 0.98 2.38 -15.77
N ILE A 193 0.74 2.48 -17.07
CA ILE A 193 0.78 1.33 -18.00
C ILE A 193 2.22 1.02 -18.42
N GLN A 194 3.07 2.02 -18.64
CA GLN A 194 4.40 1.90 -19.23
C GLN A 194 5.55 1.78 -18.21
N ARG A 195 5.26 1.92 -16.91
CA ARG A 195 6.30 1.84 -15.88
C ARG A 195 7.00 0.48 -15.90
N ASN A 196 8.31 0.50 -15.59
CA ASN A 196 9.08 -0.73 -15.45
C ASN A 196 8.59 -1.52 -14.22
N PRO A 197 8.34 -2.83 -14.29
CA PRO A 197 8.01 -3.66 -13.13
C PRO A 197 9.06 -3.59 -12.00
N ALA A 198 10.34 -3.39 -12.32
CA ALA A 198 11.41 -3.22 -11.33
C ALA A 198 11.22 -1.98 -10.44
N ASP A 199 10.46 -1.00 -10.92
CA ASP A 199 10.17 0.25 -10.21
C ASP A 199 8.91 0.16 -9.32
N LEU A 200 8.31 -1.04 -9.20
CA LEU A 200 7.15 -1.24 -8.32
C LEU A 200 7.53 -1.00 -6.86
N SER A 201 6.71 -0.23 -6.16
CA SER A 201 6.87 -0.05 -4.73
C SER A 201 6.66 -1.36 -3.96
N ALA A 202 7.22 -1.45 -2.75
CA ALA A 202 6.96 -2.58 -1.87
C ALA A 202 5.45 -2.81 -1.64
N ALA A 203 4.64 -1.73 -1.61
CA ALA A 203 3.19 -1.83 -1.47
C ALA A 203 2.53 -2.49 -2.69
N SER A 204 2.96 -2.15 -3.92
CA SER A 204 2.47 -2.77 -5.16
C SER A 204 2.86 -4.26 -5.24
N LEU A 205 4.11 -4.59 -4.92
CA LEU A 205 4.58 -5.98 -4.87
C LEU A 205 3.83 -6.78 -3.81
N ARG A 206 3.64 -6.20 -2.62
CA ARG A 206 2.84 -6.81 -1.56
C ARG A 206 1.43 -7.14 -2.01
N GLN A 207 0.76 -6.22 -2.70
CA GLN A 207 -0.59 -6.45 -3.22
C GLN A 207 -0.60 -7.65 -4.19
N LEU A 208 0.35 -7.71 -5.13
CA LEU A 208 0.48 -8.85 -6.05
C LEU A 208 0.63 -10.17 -5.29
N ILE A 209 1.52 -10.21 -4.30
CA ILE A 209 1.80 -11.40 -3.50
C ILE A 209 0.57 -11.81 -2.66
N GLU A 210 -0.10 -10.87 -2.00
CA GLU A 210 -1.32 -11.13 -1.21
C GLU A 210 -2.50 -11.60 -2.09
N GLU A 211 -2.51 -11.25 -3.38
CA GLU A 211 -3.46 -11.75 -4.38
C GLU A 211 -3.08 -13.13 -4.96
N GLY A 212 -2.00 -13.75 -4.47
CA GLY A 212 -1.53 -15.08 -4.90
C GLY A 212 -0.63 -15.08 -6.13
N ASN A 213 -0.04 -13.93 -6.49
CA ASN A 213 0.81 -13.77 -7.67
C ASN A 213 2.32 -13.80 -7.32
N ALA A 214 2.74 -14.58 -6.32
CA ALA A 214 4.16 -14.69 -5.94
C ALA A 214 5.05 -15.20 -7.08
N GLU A 215 4.61 -16.25 -7.79
CA GLU A 215 5.27 -16.79 -8.99
C GLU A 215 5.42 -15.73 -10.09
N ARG A 216 4.37 -14.94 -10.33
CA ARG A 216 4.42 -13.84 -11.32
C ARG A 216 5.48 -12.79 -10.95
N VAL A 217 5.62 -12.45 -9.68
CA VAL A 217 6.66 -11.50 -9.23
C VAL A 217 8.06 -12.07 -9.45
N ALA A 218 8.28 -13.35 -9.16
CA ALA A 218 9.54 -14.04 -9.45
C ALA A 218 9.85 -14.03 -10.96
N THR A 219 8.87 -14.39 -11.80
CA THR A 219 9.00 -14.37 -13.26
C THR A 219 9.35 -12.97 -13.78
N MET A 220 8.70 -11.91 -13.27
CA MET A 220 9.03 -10.52 -13.65
C MET A 220 10.49 -10.15 -13.28
N MET A 221 11.00 -10.60 -12.14
CA MET A 221 12.40 -10.41 -11.77
C MET A 221 13.33 -11.20 -12.70
N ALA A 222 13.04 -12.46 -12.98
CA ALA A 222 13.81 -13.29 -13.89
C ALA A 222 13.87 -12.71 -15.30
N GLU A 223 12.72 -12.28 -15.87
CA GLU A 223 12.63 -11.66 -17.20
C GLU A 223 13.38 -10.32 -17.30
N SER A 224 13.35 -9.51 -16.22
CA SER A 224 14.06 -8.24 -16.18
C SER A 224 15.53 -8.36 -15.86
N GLY A 225 15.99 -9.52 -15.37
CA GLY A 225 17.34 -9.75 -14.91
C GLY A 225 17.73 -8.91 -13.69
N GLN A 226 16.77 -8.52 -12.85
CA GLN A 226 16.98 -7.62 -11.72
C GLN A 226 16.18 -8.06 -10.48
N VAL A 227 16.81 -7.98 -9.31
CA VAL A 227 16.10 -8.04 -8.03
C VAL A 227 15.33 -6.73 -7.82
N PHE A 228 14.03 -6.84 -7.56
CA PHE A 228 13.23 -5.65 -7.29
C PHE A 228 13.49 -5.11 -5.87
N PRO A 229 13.88 -3.83 -5.70
CA PRO A 229 14.21 -3.28 -4.39
C PRO A 229 13.07 -3.42 -3.36
N GLY A 230 11.83 -3.39 -3.82
CA GLY A 230 10.67 -3.55 -2.94
C GLY A 230 10.55 -4.94 -2.31
N ILE A 231 11.15 -6.00 -2.89
CA ILE A 231 11.06 -7.36 -2.34
C ILE A 231 11.89 -7.49 -1.05
N THR A 232 13.07 -6.86 -0.96
CA THR A 232 13.88 -6.85 0.27
C THR A 232 13.14 -6.21 1.44
N ALA A 233 12.41 -5.12 1.19
CA ALA A 233 11.57 -4.47 2.19
C ALA A 233 10.41 -5.38 2.67
N LEU A 234 9.89 -6.25 1.81
CA LEU A 234 8.86 -7.23 2.20
C LEU A 234 9.45 -8.40 3.00
N LEU A 235 10.63 -8.87 2.65
CA LEU A 235 11.35 -9.94 3.36
C LEU A 235 11.79 -9.54 4.77
N THR A 236 11.99 -8.26 5.01
CA THR A 236 12.33 -7.71 6.33
C THR A 236 11.16 -7.06 7.07
N HIS A 237 9.95 -7.20 6.53
CA HIS A 237 8.74 -6.57 7.08
C HIS A 237 8.41 -7.09 8.49
N PRO A 238 7.96 -6.23 9.46
CA PRO A 238 7.67 -6.66 10.84
C PRO A 238 6.56 -7.72 10.94
N ARG A 239 5.60 -7.74 10.02
CA ARG A 239 4.51 -8.74 9.99
C ARG A 239 4.96 -10.01 9.29
N TRP A 240 4.91 -11.13 10.01
CA TRP A 240 5.31 -12.45 9.51
C TRP A 240 4.55 -12.87 8.23
N SER A 241 3.23 -12.65 8.16
CA SER A 241 2.45 -13.03 6.97
C SER A 241 2.90 -12.32 5.68
N VAL A 242 3.46 -11.11 5.78
CA VAL A 242 4.03 -10.37 4.64
C VAL A 242 5.36 -11.00 4.23
N ARG A 243 6.22 -11.32 5.21
CA ARG A 243 7.50 -11.98 4.94
C ARG A 243 7.29 -13.35 4.30
N LEU A 244 6.35 -14.14 4.84
CA LEU A 244 6.04 -15.46 4.28
C LEU A 244 5.67 -15.40 2.80
N GLY A 245 4.79 -14.48 2.40
CA GLY A 245 4.44 -14.30 1.00
C GLY A 245 5.63 -13.89 0.12
N ALA A 246 6.53 -13.04 0.63
CA ALA A 246 7.75 -12.66 -0.06
C ALA A 246 8.75 -13.84 -0.13
N MET A 247 8.84 -14.69 0.91
CA MET A 247 9.68 -15.90 0.91
C MET A 247 9.26 -16.87 -0.19
N VAL A 248 7.95 -17.09 -0.37
CA VAL A 248 7.42 -17.91 -1.48
C VAL A 248 7.85 -17.36 -2.84
N THR A 249 7.90 -16.02 -2.99
CA THR A 249 8.43 -15.43 -4.22
C THR A 249 9.90 -15.76 -4.45
N VAL A 250 10.70 -15.82 -3.37
CA VAL A 250 12.14 -16.17 -3.47
C VAL A 250 12.33 -17.66 -3.79
N GLU A 251 11.47 -18.54 -3.29
CA GLU A 251 11.48 -19.97 -3.66
C GLU A 251 11.31 -20.13 -5.18
N TYR A 252 10.29 -19.49 -5.79
CA TYR A 252 10.13 -19.49 -7.25
C TYR A 252 11.34 -18.86 -7.97
N LEU A 253 11.88 -17.76 -7.43
CA LEU A 253 13.04 -17.10 -8.03
C LEU A 253 14.28 -18.00 -8.00
N ALA A 254 14.49 -18.76 -6.93
CA ALA A 254 15.61 -19.68 -6.80
C ALA A 254 15.53 -20.84 -7.81
N GLU A 255 14.31 -21.27 -8.18
CA GLU A 255 14.08 -22.28 -9.22
C GLU A 255 14.32 -21.70 -10.64
N ASP A 256 13.81 -20.50 -10.93
CA ASP A 256 13.80 -19.92 -12.27
C ASP A 256 15.07 -19.10 -12.60
N ALA A 257 15.66 -18.42 -11.61
CA ALA A 257 16.80 -17.52 -11.76
C ALA A 257 17.72 -17.55 -10.51
N PRO A 258 18.44 -18.64 -10.26
CA PRO A 258 19.24 -18.83 -9.03
C PRO A 258 20.26 -17.71 -8.79
N GLU A 259 20.85 -17.15 -9.85
CA GLU A 259 21.82 -16.03 -9.73
C GLU A 259 21.17 -14.77 -9.13
N LEU A 260 19.88 -14.50 -9.40
CA LEU A 260 19.16 -13.39 -8.81
C LEU A 260 18.77 -13.69 -7.35
N ALA A 261 18.45 -14.94 -7.04
CA ALA A 261 18.21 -15.36 -5.67
C ALA A 261 19.48 -15.20 -4.81
N GLU A 262 20.66 -15.56 -5.34
CA GLU A 262 21.97 -15.33 -4.68
C GLU A 262 22.20 -13.85 -4.39
N GLN A 263 21.98 -12.97 -5.39
CA GLN A 263 22.08 -11.51 -5.21
C GLN A 263 21.12 -11.01 -4.11
N LEU A 264 19.92 -11.57 -4.02
CA LEU A 264 18.97 -11.22 -2.96
C LEU A 264 19.49 -11.66 -1.60
N GLY A 265 20.10 -12.84 -1.50
CA GLY A 265 20.80 -13.33 -0.30
C GLY A 265 21.88 -12.34 0.17
N ASP A 266 22.67 -11.79 -0.77
CA ASP A 266 23.68 -10.79 -0.48
C ASP A 266 23.08 -9.50 0.09
N LEU A 267 22.04 -8.97 -0.55
CA LEU A 267 21.33 -7.77 -0.09
C LEU A 267 20.74 -7.93 1.32
N LEU A 268 20.18 -9.10 1.64
CA LEU A 268 19.64 -9.38 2.97
C LEU A 268 20.74 -9.52 4.02
N TRP A 269 21.91 -10.02 3.62
CA TRP A 269 23.07 -10.18 4.49
C TRP A 269 23.68 -8.87 4.94
N GLU A 270 23.68 -7.82 4.07
CA GLU A 270 24.22 -6.50 4.39
C GLU A 270 23.64 -5.93 5.68
N ASP A 271 22.32 -6.08 5.90
CA ASP A 271 21.62 -5.54 7.06
C ASP A 271 21.31 -6.60 8.13
N PHE A 272 21.72 -7.85 7.96
CA PHE A 272 21.32 -8.99 8.77
C PHE A 272 21.50 -8.76 10.28
N GLN A 273 22.61 -8.18 10.72
CA GLN A 273 22.91 -7.94 12.14
C GLN A 273 21.96 -6.92 12.79
N HIS A 274 21.32 -6.06 12.00
CA HIS A 274 20.41 -5.02 12.47
C HIS A 274 18.95 -5.47 12.50
N LEU A 275 18.66 -6.63 11.95
CA LEU A 275 17.31 -7.20 11.94
C LEU A 275 16.93 -7.75 13.32
N SER A 276 15.61 -7.77 13.60
CA SER A 276 15.12 -8.45 14.81
C SER A 276 15.38 -9.97 14.73
N GLU A 277 15.55 -10.63 15.88
CA GLU A 277 15.81 -12.06 15.96
C GLU A 277 14.81 -12.90 15.16
N GLN A 278 13.52 -12.52 15.17
CA GLN A 278 12.48 -13.19 14.39
C GLN A 278 12.72 -13.06 12.87
N VAL A 279 13.12 -11.88 12.39
CA VAL A 279 13.41 -11.64 10.96
C VAL A 279 14.71 -12.33 10.57
N GLN A 280 15.71 -12.34 11.46
CA GLN A 280 16.95 -13.09 11.26
C GLN A 280 16.67 -14.59 11.04
N GLY A 281 15.76 -15.18 11.84
CA GLY A 281 15.33 -16.58 11.65
C GLY A 281 14.74 -16.84 10.27
N ASP A 282 13.84 -15.96 9.79
CA ASP A 282 13.26 -16.10 8.46
C ASP A 282 14.33 -15.93 7.35
N VAL A 283 15.29 -14.99 7.51
CA VAL A 283 16.41 -14.83 6.57
C VAL A 283 17.33 -16.06 6.56
N VAL A 284 17.58 -16.68 7.71
CA VAL A 284 18.35 -17.93 7.79
C VAL A 284 17.69 -19.04 6.97
N HIS A 285 16.37 -19.18 7.04
CA HIS A 285 15.63 -20.13 6.20
C HIS A 285 15.75 -19.81 4.71
N LEU A 286 15.69 -18.54 4.33
CA LEU A 286 15.90 -18.11 2.94
C LEU A 286 17.31 -18.45 2.43
N LEU A 287 18.35 -18.18 3.22
CA LEU A 287 19.73 -18.50 2.86
C LEU A 287 19.93 -20.01 2.67
N GLY A 288 19.25 -20.84 3.49
CA GLY A 288 19.24 -22.28 3.32
C GLY A 288 18.54 -22.76 2.04
N GLY A 289 17.50 -22.05 1.62
CA GLY A 289 16.78 -22.32 0.37
C GLY A 289 17.50 -21.84 -0.90
N ILE A 290 18.60 -21.08 -0.77
CA ILE A 290 19.43 -20.58 -1.87
C ILE A 290 20.83 -21.23 -1.77
N PRO A 291 21.06 -22.42 -2.36
CA PRO A 291 22.29 -23.16 -2.17
C PRO A 291 23.46 -22.53 -2.97
N CYS A 292 24.29 -21.78 -2.26
CA CYS A 292 25.57 -21.29 -2.78
C CYS A 292 26.67 -21.34 -1.69
N PRO A 293 27.96 -21.37 -2.06
CA PRO A 293 29.07 -21.42 -1.10
C PRO A 293 29.05 -20.31 -0.07
N GLU A 294 28.66 -19.10 -0.50
CA GLU A 294 28.60 -17.90 0.33
C GLU A 294 27.54 -18.03 1.41
N ASN A 295 26.34 -18.51 1.05
CA ASN A 295 25.25 -18.70 2.01
C ASN A 295 25.59 -19.83 3.00
N ARG A 296 26.23 -20.90 2.56
CA ARG A 296 26.71 -21.95 3.45
C ARG A 296 27.69 -21.40 4.49
N ALA A 297 28.69 -20.58 4.05
CA ALA A 297 29.63 -19.96 4.97
C ALA A 297 28.96 -18.98 5.95
N ARG A 298 27.91 -18.26 5.51
CA ARG A 298 27.08 -17.42 6.37
C ARG A 298 26.36 -18.23 7.43
N LEU A 299 25.74 -19.33 7.05
CA LEU A 299 25.03 -20.22 7.97
C LEU A 299 26.00 -20.84 8.99
N GLU A 300 27.20 -21.27 8.58
CA GLU A 300 28.24 -21.76 9.48
C GLU A 300 28.65 -20.66 10.48
N GLY A 301 28.86 -19.43 10.00
CA GLY A 301 29.19 -18.29 10.84
C GLY A 301 28.06 -17.90 11.81
N ILE A 302 26.80 -18.07 11.44
CA ILE A 302 25.65 -17.83 12.32
C ILE A 302 25.58 -18.90 13.41
N ALA A 303 25.71 -20.18 13.05
CA ALA A 303 25.61 -21.32 13.99
C ALA A 303 26.65 -21.22 15.13
N GLU A 304 27.87 -20.72 14.81
CA GLU A 304 28.98 -20.58 15.76
C GLU A 304 29.10 -19.17 16.37
N GLY A 305 28.36 -18.17 15.85
CA GLY A 305 28.49 -16.75 16.16
C GLY A 305 27.71 -16.30 17.41
N ASP A 306 27.79 -15.00 17.67
CA ASP A 306 27.07 -14.34 18.77
C ASP A 306 25.69 -13.85 18.30
N TYR A 307 24.78 -14.80 18.08
CA TYR A 307 23.39 -14.57 17.68
C TYR A 307 22.42 -15.18 18.69
N GLY A 308 21.13 -14.83 18.60
CA GLY A 308 20.08 -15.41 19.43
C GLY A 308 20.05 -16.95 19.31
N ALA A 309 19.68 -17.63 20.38
CA ALA A 309 19.70 -19.09 20.42
C ALA A 309 18.83 -19.71 19.29
N SER A 310 17.65 -19.15 19.04
CA SER A 310 16.74 -19.59 17.99
C SER A 310 17.32 -19.45 16.58
N VAL A 311 18.09 -18.37 16.33
CA VAL A 311 18.73 -18.10 15.03
C VAL A 311 19.88 -19.07 14.79
N ARG A 312 20.68 -19.37 15.82
CA ARG A 312 21.77 -20.35 15.75
C ARG A 312 21.25 -21.77 15.53
N GLU A 313 20.18 -22.15 16.25
CA GLU A 313 19.55 -23.46 16.09
C GLU A 313 19.01 -23.63 14.66
N ALA A 314 18.30 -22.64 14.11
CA ALA A 314 17.81 -22.68 12.74
C ALA A 314 18.95 -22.83 11.72
N ALA A 315 20.07 -22.12 11.89
CA ALA A 315 21.22 -22.27 11.01
C ALA A 315 21.87 -23.66 11.12
N ALA A 316 21.99 -24.20 12.33
CA ALA A 316 22.53 -25.54 12.55
C ALA A 316 21.64 -26.66 11.97
N GLU A 317 20.31 -26.54 12.09
CA GLU A 317 19.35 -27.46 11.49
C GLU A 317 19.47 -27.50 9.96
N ILE A 318 19.51 -26.34 9.31
CA ILE A 318 19.66 -26.22 7.85
C ILE A 318 21.00 -26.85 7.39
N LEU A 319 22.09 -26.59 8.11
CA LEU A 319 23.39 -27.18 7.79
C LEU A 319 23.44 -28.69 7.96
N ALA A 320 22.59 -29.27 8.82
CA ALA A 320 22.50 -30.71 9.01
C ALA A 320 21.67 -31.41 7.90
N GLU A 321 20.81 -30.68 7.19
CA GLU A 321 19.95 -31.19 6.11
C GLU A 321 20.62 -31.06 4.73
N THR A 322 21.65 -30.23 4.59
CA THR A 322 22.41 -29.97 3.35
C THR A 322 23.81 -30.56 3.38
#